data_e6fecbf65f32ba2bfddf0ee2d82edffe
#
_entry.id   e6fecbf65f32ba2bfddf0ee2d82edffe
#
_cell.length_a   1.000
_cell.length_b   1.000
_cell.length_c   1.000
_cell.angle_alpha   90.00
_cell.angle_beta   90.00
_cell.angle_gamma   90.00
#
_symmetry.space_group_name_H-M   'P 1'
#
loop_
_entity.id
_entity.type
_entity.pdbx_description
1 polymer ?
#
loop_
_entity_poly.entity_id
_entity_poly.type
_entity_poly.pdbx_seq_one_letter_code
_entity_poly.pdbx_strand_id
1 'polypeptide(L)'
;MYGLLLANMKDFIINKHGQKKWDDIKGALKLESDEFNVFEIFPEGQIIKMGKKSMQILEMKDEEFYEGMGRYFVVLTQELKYEKFILNLGRNIRDFFLNLDNLHDYLKLQFTRLKPPSFFVQDETEKCLYIHESRL
;
A
#
# COMPACT_ATOMS: atom_id res chain seq x y z
N MET A 1 3.03 7.23 9.05
CA MET A 1 3.09 6.40 7.84
C MET A 1 3.83 7.15 6.74
N TYR A 2 4.62 6.46 5.94
CA TYR A 2 5.36 7.08 4.82
C TYR A 2 4.46 7.39 3.62
N GLY A 3 4.86 8.40 2.85
CA GLY A 3 4.10 8.87 1.68
C GLY A 3 3.97 7.87 0.54
N LEU A 4 4.74 6.77 0.55
CA LEU A 4 4.66 5.71 -0.45
C LEU A 4 3.22 5.19 -0.67
N LEU A 5 2.46 4.98 0.39
CA LEU A 5 1.08 4.49 0.26
C LEU A 5 0.11 5.57 -0.24
N LEU A 6 0.37 6.83 0.09
CA LEU A 6 -0.41 7.96 -0.44
C LEU A 6 -0.12 8.15 -1.94
N ALA A 7 1.16 8.08 -2.34
CA ALA A 7 1.57 8.11 -3.74
C ALA A 7 0.94 6.94 -4.52
N ASN A 8 1.03 5.71 -4.00
CA ASN A 8 0.40 4.54 -4.61
C ASN A 8 -1.11 4.73 -4.82
N MET A 9 -1.82 5.26 -3.83
CA MET A 9 -3.27 5.51 -3.95
C MET A 9 -3.57 6.53 -5.04
N LYS A 10 -2.82 7.65 -5.08
CA LYS A 10 -2.94 8.68 -6.12
C LYS A 10 -2.73 8.07 -7.51
N ASP A 11 -1.61 7.39 -7.69
CA ASP A 11 -1.21 6.85 -8.99
C ASP A 11 -2.19 5.75 -9.46
N PHE A 12 -2.67 4.92 -8.55
CA PHE A 12 -3.75 3.96 -8.82
C PHE A 12 -5.01 4.66 -9.35
N ILE A 13 -5.45 5.73 -8.68
CA ILE A 13 -6.65 6.47 -9.07
C ILE A 13 -6.45 7.11 -10.44
N ILE A 14 -5.33 7.78 -10.67
CA ILE A 14 -5.03 8.42 -11.95
C ILE A 14 -4.96 7.40 -13.08
N ASN A 15 -4.26 6.30 -12.85
CA ASN A 15 -4.07 5.25 -13.86
C ASN A 15 -5.39 4.58 -14.24
N LYS A 16 -6.23 4.26 -13.26
CA LYS A 16 -7.46 3.49 -13.49
C LYS A 16 -8.69 4.35 -13.81
N HIS A 17 -8.78 5.55 -13.24
CA HIS A 17 -9.96 6.40 -13.31
C HIS A 17 -9.72 7.75 -13.95
N GLY A 18 -8.46 8.08 -14.25
CA GLY A 18 -8.05 9.28 -14.94
C GLY A 18 -7.81 10.49 -14.03
N GLN A 19 -7.06 11.46 -14.55
CA GLN A 19 -6.65 12.68 -13.85
C GLN A 19 -7.85 13.47 -13.29
N LYS A 20 -8.93 13.58 -14.06
CA LYS A 20 -10.12 14.33 -13.62
C LYS A 20 -10.71 13.80 -12.31
N LYS A 21 -10.79 12.48 -12.15
CA LYS A 21 -11.29 11.88 -10.89
C LYS A 21 -10.36 12.16 -9.72
N TRP A 22 -9.05 12.17 -9.97
CA TRP A 22 -8.11 12.60 -8.95
C TRP A 22 -8.29 14.07 -8.57
N ASP A 23 -8.47 14.96 -9.54
CA ASP A 23 -8.68 16.40 -9.29
C ASP A 23 -9.97 16.64 -8.47
N ASP A 24 -11.04 15.89 -8.74
CA ASP A 24 -12.28 15.93 -7.95
C ASP A 24 -12.02 15.51 -6.49
N ILE A 25 -11.25 14.44 -6.28
CA ILE A 25 -10.87 13.94 -4.94
C ILE A 25 -9.98 14.96 -4.22
N LYS A 26 -8.96 15.47 -4.89
CA LYS A 26 -8.05 16.50 -4.39
C LYS A 26 -8.81 17.73 -3.91
N GLY A 27 -9.75 18.22 -4.75
CA GLY A 27 -10.61 19.36 -4.42
C GLY A 27 -11.51 19.08 -3.22
N ALA A 28 -12.15 17.92 -3.15
CA ALA A 28 -13.02 17.53 -2.04
C ALA A 28 -12.27 17.38 -0.71
N LEU A 29 -10.99 16.98 -0.76
CA LEU A 29 -10.12 16.87 0.40
C LEU A 29 -9.44 18.19 0.78
N LYS A 30 -9.53 19.21 -0.07
CA LYS A 30 -8.83 20.50 0.06
C LYS A 30 -7.32 20.31 0.25
N LEU A 31 -6.72 19.41 -0.55
CA LEU A 31 -5.28 19.18 -0.49
C LEU A 31 -4.56 20.36 -1.16
N GLU A 32 -3.68 21.00 -0.40
CA GLU A 32 -2.83 22.10 -0.92
C GLU A 32 -1.80 21.58 -1.91
N SER A 33 -1.25 20.39 -1.64
CA SER A 33 -0.34 19.66 -2.52
C SER A 33 -0.74 18.21 -2.61
N ASP A 34 -0.45 17.59 -3.73
CA ASP A 34 -0.62 16.17 -4.01
C ASP A 34 0.71 15.50 -4.39
N GLU A 35 1.82 16.14 -4.05
CA GLU A 35 3.14 15.56 -4.11
C GLU A 35 3.42 14.81 -2.81
N PHE A 36 3.33 13.49 -2.86
CA PHE A 36 3.63 12.63 -1.71
C PHE A 36 5.03 12.07 -1.83
N ASN A 37 5.97 12.71 -1.13
CA ASN A 37 7.33 12.19 -1.06
C ASN A 37 7.33 10.85 -0.33
N VAL A 38 7.84 9.79 -1.00
CA VAL A 38 7.84 8.42 -0.47
C VAL A 38 8.60 8.28 0.85
N PHE A 39 9.56 9.15 1.12
CA PHE A 39 10.37 9.17 2.35
C PHE A 39 9.80 10.06 3.45
N GLU A 40 8.81 10.88 3.15
CA GLU A 40 8.17 11.76 4.12
C GLU A 40 7.13 11.04 4.96
N ILE A 41 6.99 11.46 6.22
CA ILE A 41 6.01 10.86 7.13
C ILE A 41 4.76 11.72 7.16
N PHE A 42 3.64 11.07 6.87
CA PHE A 42 2.31 11.65 6.93
C PHE A 42 1.51 11.09 8.10
N PRO A 43 0.55 11.84 8.66
CA PRO A 43 -0.38 11.34 9.67
C PRO A 43 -1.15 10.11 9.15
N GLU A 44 -1.31 9.08 9.99
CA GLU A 44 -2.00 7.84 9.59
C GLU A 44 -3.45 8.08 9.16
N GLY A 45 -4.13 9.02 9.80
CA GLY A 45 -5.50 9.39 9.44
C GLY A 45 -5.64 9.94 8.02
N GLN A 46 -4.56 10.41 7.40
CA GLN A 46 -4.60 11.00 6.07
C GLN A 46 -4.93 9.97 4.98
N ILE A 47 -4.32 8.78 5.02
CA ILE A 47 -4.62 7.73 4.04
C ILE A 47 -6.05 7.20 4.20
N ILE A 48 -6.51 7.05 5.43
CA ILE A 48 -7.88 6.61 5.71
C ILE A 48 -8.88 7.63 5.16
N LYS A 49 -8.64 8.91 5.43
CA LYS A 49 -9.48 10.01 4.93
C LYS A 49 -9.47 10.07 3.40
N MET A 50 -8.30 9.94 2.79
CA MET A 50 -8.15 9.93 1.34
C MET A 50 -8.86 8.71 0.72
N GLY A 51 -8.67 7.52 1.27
CA GLY A 51 -9.34 6.30 0.80
C GLY A 51 -10.86 6.41 0.86
N LYS A 52 -11.42 6.82 2.02
CA LYS A 52 -12.88 7.00 2.17
C LYS A 52 -13.45 8.00 1.18
N LYS A 53 -12.77 9.12 0.97
CA LYS A 53 -13.22 10.14 0.00
C LYS A 53 -13.13 9.63 -1.43
N SER A 54 -12.07 8.91 -1.76
CA SER A 54 -11.89 8.31 -3.08
C SER A 54 -12.98 7.30 -3.39
N MET A 55 -13.25 6.37 -2.49
CA MET A 55 -14.33 5.38 -2.64
C MET A 55 -15.69 6.03 -2.84
N GLN A 56 -15.97 7.12 -2.09
CA GLN A 56 -17.22 7.88 -2.24
C GLN A 56 -17.36 8.52 -3.64
N ILE A 57 -16.30 9.14 -4.16
CA ILE A 57 -16.33 9.85 -5.46
C ILE A 57 -16.28 8.87 -6.63
N LEU A 58 -15.59 7.73 -6.45
CA LEU A 58 -15.47 6.69 -7.46
C LEU A 58 -16.66 5.70 -7.45
N GLU A 59 -17.54 5.80 -6.45
CA GLU A 59 -18.66 4.88 -6.24
C GLU A 59 -18.22 3.41 -6.14
N MET A 60 -17.06 3.18 -5.51
CA MET A 60 -16.45 1.87 -5.34
C MET A 60 -16.70 1.32 -3.93
N LYS A 61 -16.82 0.00 -3.83
CA LYS A 61 -16.80 -0.71 -2.54
C LYS A 61 -15.38 -0.77 -1.98
N ASP A 62 -15.29 -0.86 -0.66
CA ASP A 62 -14.01 -0.93 0.07
C ASP A 62 -13.13 -2.07 -0.46
N GLU A 63 -13.70 -3.26 -0.61
CA GLU A 63 -12.99 -4.45 -1.08
C GLU A 63 -12.39 -4.24 -2.49
N GLU A 64 -13.20 -3.72 -3.42
CA GLU A 64 -12.78 -3.47 -4.79
C GLU A 64 -11.68 -2.41 -4.87
N PHE A 65 -11.82 -1.33 -4.08
CA PHE A 65 -10.86 -0.24 -4.04
C PHE A 65 -9.51 -0.70 -3.50
N TYR A 66 -9.50 -1.37 -2.34
CA TYR A 66 -8.25 -1.80 -1.71
C TYR A 66 -7.59 -2.97 -2.46
N GLU A 67 -8.36 -3.88 -3.08
CA GLU A 67 -7.81 -4.89 -3.98
C GLU A 67 -7.13 -4.25 -5.18
N GLY A 68 -7.79 -3.29 -5.84
CA GLY A 68 -7.23 -2.54 -6.97
C GLY A 68 -5.95 -1.80 -6.60
N MET A 69 -5.94 -1.13 -5.44
CA MET A 69 -4.78 -0.42 -4.92
C MET A 69 -3.62 -1.37 -4.60
N GLY A 70 -3.91 -2.54 -4.03
CA GLY A 70 -2.91 -3.56 -3.74
C GLY A 70 -2.29 -4.15 -5.00
N ARG A 71 -3.10 -4.43 -6.03
CA ARG A 71 -2.60 -4.88 -7.35
C ARG A 71 -1.71 -3.83 -7.99
N TYR A 72 -2.09 -2.55 -7.90
CA TYR A 72 -1.29 -1.46 -8.44
C TYR A 72 0.02 -1.26 -7.66
N PHE A 73 0.03 -1.54 -6.35
CA PHE A 73 1.25 -1.49 -5.55
C PHE A 73 2.34 -2.41 -6.08
N VAL A 74 1.98 -3.59 -6.59
CA VAL A 74 2.95 -4.50 -7.23
C VAL A 74 3.57 -3.84 -8.47
N VAL A 75 2.77 -3.14 -9.29
CA VAL A 75 3.26 -2.40 -10.45
C VAL A 75 4.21 -1.29 -10.00
N LEU A 76 3.83 -0.51 -9.00
CA LEU A 76 4.66 0.56 -8.44
C LEU A 76 6.01 0.03 -7.92
N THR A 77 6.03 -1.14 -7.28
CA THR A 77 7.30 -1.75 -6.80
C THR A 77 8.22 -2.13 -7.94
N GLN A 78 7.68 -2.51 -9.11
CA GLN A 78 8.47 -2.76 -10.32
C GLN A 78 9.07 -1.47 -10.86
N GLU A 79 8.29 -0.41 -10.98
CA GLU A 79 8.75 0.91 -11.42
C GLU A 79 9.86 1.48 -10.52
N LEU A 80 9.72 1.29 -9.21
CA LEU A 80 10.71 1.67 -8.21
C LEU A 80 11.94 0.72 -8.14
N LYS A 81 11.99 -0.30 -9.01
CA LYS A 81 13.08 -1.31 -9.07
C LYS A 81 13.21 -2.17 -7.79
N TYR A 82 12.14 -2.28 -7.02
CA TYR A 82 12.07 -3.18 -5.86
C TYR A 82 11.66 -4.61 -6.21
N GLU A 83 11.41 -4.91 -7.49
CA GLU A 83 10.98 -6.22 -7.96
C GLU A 83 11.88 -7.36 -7.44
N LYS A 84 13.21 -7.18 -7.51
CA LYS A 84 14.16 -8.20 -7.03
C LYS A 84 14.02 -8.50 -5.54
N PHE A 85 13.71 -7.49 -4.73
CA PHE A 85 13.46 -7.68 -3.30
C PHE A 85 12.19 -8.49 -3.07
N ILE A 86 11.11 -8.17 -3.78
CA ILE A 86 9.83 -8.88 -3.68
C ILE A 86 9.98 -10.34 -4.13
N LEU A 87 10.64 -10.58 -5.27
CA LEU A 87 10.87 -11.94 -5.80
C LEU A 87 11.76 -12.81 -4.89
N ASN A 88 12.63 -12.19 -4.11
CA ASN A 88 13.50 -12.91 -3.17
C ASN A 88 12.79 -13.29 -1.86
N LEU A 89 11.58 -12.79 -1.60
CA LEU A 89 10.84 -13.13 -0.39
C LEU A 89 10.33 -14.56 -0.38
N GLY A 90 10.17 -15.19 -1.54
CA GLY A 90 9.75 -16.59 -1.57
C GLY A 90 9.28 -17.04 -2.94
N ARG A 91 9.22 -18.37 -3.11
CA ARG A 91 8.73 -19.01 -4.34
C ARG A 91 7.22 -19.19 -4.37
N ASN A 92 6.57 -19.04 -3.24
CA ASN A 92 5.14 -19.17 -3.06
C ASN A 92 4.65 -18.13 -2.04
N ILE A 93 3.34 -17.99 -1.92
CA ILE A 93 2.71 -16.99 -1.07
C ILE A 93 3.02 -17.19 0.43
N ARG A 94 3.18 -18.43 0.88
CA ARG A 94 3.54 -18.75 2.25
C ARG A 94 4.94 -18.24 2.59
N ASP A 95 5.93 -18.59 1.75
CA ASP A 95 7.31 -18.12 1.94
C ASP A 95 7.40 -16.60 1.88
N PHE A 96 6.62 -15.97 0.99
CA PHE A 96 6.52 -14.53 0.91
C PHE A 96 6.12 -13.92 2.25
N PHE A 97 5.05 -14.38 2.88
CA PHE A 97 4.59 -13.83 4.16
C PHE A 97 5.55 -14.14 5.30
N LEU A 98 6.16 -15.33 5.34
CA LEU A 98 7.16 -15.68 6.35
C LEU A 98 8.42 -14.81 6.28
N ASN A 99 8.76 -14.32 5.09
CA ASN A 99 9.93 -13.47 4.89
C ASN A 99 9.62 -11.97 4.82
N LEU A 100 8.34 -11.59 4.93
CA LEU A 100 7.95 -10.18 4.83
C LEU A 100 8.53 -9.33 5.97
N ASP A 101 8.63 -9.89 7.17
CA ASP A 101 9.25 -9.21 8.31
C ASP A 101 10.75 -8.95 8.07
N ASN A 102 11.46 -9.87 7.41
CA ASN A 102 12.85 -9.65 7.03
C ASN A 102 13.00 -8.48 6.03
N LEU A 103 12.06 -8.35 5.08
CA LEU A 103 12.03 -7.19 4.19
C LEU A 103 11.76 -5.90 4.97
N HIS A 104 10.82 -5.93 5.91
CA HIS A 104 10.52 -4.76 6.74
C HIS A 104 11.74 -4.33 7.58
N ASP A 105 12.46 -5.28 8.14
CA ASP A 105 13.69 -4.98 8.89
C ASP A 105 14.78 -4.39 7.99
N TYR A 106 14.93 -4.88 6.77
CA TYR A 106 15.83 -4.28 5.79
C TYR A 106 15.40 -2.84 5.42
N LEU A 107 14.10 -2.62 5.19
CA LEU A 107 13.57 -1.29 4.88
C LEU A 107 13.74 -0.29 6.03
N LYS A 108 13.77 -0.73 7.28
CA LYS A 108 14.07 0.15 8.44
C LYS A 108 15.44 0.82 8.36
N LEU A 109 16.38 0.27 7.60
CA LEU A 109 17.68 0.89 7.37
C LEU A 109 17.56 2.19 6.55
N GLN A 110 16.60 2.25 5.63
CA GLN A 110 16.33 3.43 4.81
C GLN A 110 15.21 4.30 5.41
N PHE A 111 14.20 3.66 5.97
CA PHE A 111 13.02 4.27 6.56
C PHE A 111 13.10 4.16 8.09
N THR A 112 13.95 4.94 8.71
CA THR A 112 14.31 4.82 10.14
C THR A 112 13.15 4.94 11.13
N ARG A 113 12.02 5.53 10.70
CA ARG A 113 10.79 5.65 11.51
C ARG A 113 9.70 4.66 11.07
N LEU A 114 10.06 3.68 10.26
CA LEU A 114 9.13 2.65 9.82
C LEU A 114 8.73 1.77 11.02
N LYS A 115 7.42 1.65 11.22
CA LYS A 115 6.81 0.73 12.19
C LYS A 115 5.91 -0.21 11.42
N PRO A 116 6.45 -1.22 10.75
CA PRO A 116 5.65 -2.16 9.98
C PRO A 116 4.92 -3.11 10.91
N PRO A 117 3.78 -3.64 10.49
CA PRO A 117 3.18 -4.78 11.16
C PRO A 117 4.05 -6.02 10.97
N SER A 118 3.97 -6.96 11.90
CA SER A 118 4.51 -8.31 11.72
C SER A 118 3.43 -9.25 11.22
N PHE A 119 3.81 -10.16 10.33
CA PHE A 119 2.91 -11.13 9.71
C PHE A 119 3.30 -12.55 10.10
N PHE A 120 2.33 -13.30 10.59
CA PHE A 120 2.51 -14.68 10.98
C PHE A 120 1.58 -15.57 10.17
N VAL A 121 2.13 -16.62 9.56
CA VAL A 121 1.32 -17.68 8.98
C VAL A 121 0.84 -18.58 10.11
N GLN A 122 -0.45 -18.52 10.41
CA GLN A 122 -1.07 -19.25 11.51
C GLN A 122 -1.46 -20.67 11.11
N ASP A 123 -2.05 -20.81 9.93
CA ASP A 123 -2.51 -22.09 9.41
C ASP A 123 -2.51 -22.10 7.88
N GLU A 124 -2.43 -23.28 7.29
CA GLU A 124 -2.40 -23.49 5.84
C GLU A 124 -3.26 -24.68 5.44
N THR A 125 -4.07 -24.50 4.42
CA THR A 125 -4.79 -25.57 3.74
C THR A 125 -4.44 -25.57 2.25
N GLU A 126 -4.85 -26.57 1.50
CA GLU A 126 -4.61 -26.61 0.05
C GLU A 126 -5.12 -25.36 -0.72
N LYS A 127 -6.09 -24.65 -0.15
CA LYS A 127 -6.78 -23.52 -0.81
C LYS A 127 -6.67 -22.18 -0.09
N CYS A 128 -6.25 -22.18 1.16
CA CYS A 128 -6.24 -20.99 2.01
C CYS A 128 -4.97 -20.91 2.86
N LEU A 129 -4.48 -19.68 3.01
CA LEU A 129 -3.44 -19.31 3.95
C LEU A 129 -4.03 -18.34 4.98
N TYR A 130 -3.95 -18.70 6.26
CA TYR A 130 -4.40 -17.85 7.37
C TYR A 130 -3.22 -17.04 7.89
N ILE A 131 -3.35 -15.72 7.82
CA ILE A 131 -2.31 -14.78 8.21
C ILE A 131 -2.81 -13.97 9.38
N HIS A 132 -2.00 -13.91 10.43
CA HIS A 132 -2.21 -13.00 11.55
C HIS A 132 -1.31 -11.77 11.39
N GLU A 133 -1.90 -10.57 11.41
CA GLU A 133 -1.18 -9.30 11.45
C GLU A 133 -1.11 -8.81 12.89
N SER A 134 0.10 -8.52 13.38
CA SER A 134 0.32 -7.88 14.68
C SER A 134 0.92 -6.50 14.48
N ARG A 135 0.35 -5.49 15.12
CA ARG A 135 0.92 -4.13 15.23
C ARG A 135 1.44 -3.94 16.64
N LEU A 136 2.74 -3.70 16.75
CA LEU A 136 3.41 -3.33 18.00
C LEU A 136 3.31 -1.82 18.26
#